data_12165d702749df25814a9bdd505b4d69
#
_entry.id   12165d702749df25814a9bdd505b4d69
#
_cell.length_a   1.000
_cell.length_b   1.000
_cell.length_c   1.000
_cell.angle_alpha   90.00
_cell.angle_beta   90.00
_cell.angle_gamma   90.00
#
_symmetry.space_group_name_H-M   'P 1'
#
loop_
_entity.id
_entity.type
_entity.pdbx_description
1 polymer ?
#
loop_
_entity_poly.entity_id
_entity_poly.type
_entity_poly.pdbx_seq_one_letter_code
_entity_poly.pdbx_strand_id
1 'polypeptide(L)'
;VYDYFYNASGMDDYPAQVELHKQKLEHSVAPLCSSVHLVRIAKFMKAIAEYFGYEQDVQQYADDAKQVGDAIVNHAWDEESGYFGYVVHDGNLYAAGILRTETGENYNKGVDGVTPLIAGVTTPEQTQRLLAHLTSQQELFTPVGISTVDQSAGYYYDNGYWNGSVWLPYQYFLWKSMLDLGYGEFAEKIAKTALHAWSQETDFSYNTFELIQIESERGGWFHQFSGLSSPLVVWYHSYYKPG
;
A
#
# COMPACT_ATOMS: atom_id res chain seq x y z
N VAL A 1 7.10 -5.71 17.30
CA VAL A 1 6.83 -4.28 17.20
C VAL A 1 8.09 -3.60 16.69
N TYR A 2 8.02 -3.01 15.52
CA TYR A 2 9.14 -2.26 14.97
C TYR A 2 9.12 -0.86 15.53
N ASP A 3 10.27 -0.39 15.98
CA ASP A 3 10.45 0.99 16.38
C ASP A 3 10.34 1.87 15.13
N TYR A 4 9.19 2.52 14.98
CA TYR A 4 8.93 3.36 13.84
C TYR A 4 9.51 4.74 14.07
N PHE A 5 10.63 4.96 13.46
CA PHE A 5 11.04 6.32 13.23
C PHE A 5 10.19 6.92 12.13
N TYR A 6 9.77 8.13 12.30
CA TYR A 6 8.91 9.01 11.53
C TYR A 6 8.89 8.84 10.00
N ASN A 7 9.95 8.34 9.37
CA ASN A 7 10.03 8.07 7.93
C ASN A 7 10.68 6.72 7.59
N ALA A 8 10.77 5.82 8.53
CA ALA A 8 11.42 4.53 8.32
C ALA A 8 10.72 3.64 7.29
N SER A 9 9.43 3.87 7.04
CA SER A 9 8.66 3.17 6.01
C SER A 9 8.87 3.72 4.60
N GLY A 10 9.45 4.94 4.47
CA GLY A 10 9.46 5.71 3.23
C GLY A 10 8.15 6.42 2.92
N MET A 11 7.16 6.35 3.80
CA MET A 11 5.89 7.11 3.71
C MET A 11 5.90 8.22 4.77
N ASP A 12 6.70 9.26 4.54
CA ASP A 12 7.18 10.20 5.54
C ASP A 12 6.10 10.90 6.37
N ASP A 13 5.00 11.30 5.78
CA ASP A 13 3.88 11.96 6.47
C ASP A 13 2.56 11.17 6.37
N TYR A 14 2.65 9.85 6.19
CA TYR A 14 1.46 9.01 6.19
C TYR A 14 0.71 9.12 7.53
N PRO A 15 -0.61 9.42 7.51
CA PRO A 15 -1.34 9.88 8.71
C PRO A 15 -1.22 8.96 9.92
N ALA A 16 -1.37 7.64 9.73
CA ALA A 16 -1.27 6.68 10.82
C ALA A 16 0.11 6.71 11.49
N GLN A 17 1.18 6.88 10.72
CA GLN A 17 2.56 6.92 11.24
C GLN A 17 2.86 8.23 11.96
N VAL A 18 2.41 9.34 11.40
CA VAL A 18 2.53 10.65 12.03
C VAL A 18 1.83 10.67 13.40
N GLU A 19 0.62 10.14 13.45
CA GLU A 19 -0.16 10.13 14.69
C GLU A 19 0.45 9.20 15.74
N LEU A 20 0.86 8.02 15.34
CA LEU A 20 1.57 7.06 16.18
C LEU A 20 2.80 7.70 16.84
N HIS A 21 3.57 8.45 16.05
CA HIS A 21 4.76 9.16 16.56
C HIS A 21 4.41 10.31 17.52
N LYS A 22 3.39 11.12 17.20
CA LYS A 22 2.92 12.20 18.08
C LYS A 22 2.47 11.68 19.42
N GLN A 23 1.77 10.55 19.46
CA GLN A 23 1.28 9.92 20.68
C GLN A 23 2.34 9.08 21.40
N LYS A 24 3.54 8.92 20.83
CA LYS A 24 4.63 8.06 21.36
C LYS A 24 4.22 6.62 21.57
N LEU A 25 3.53 6.07 20.58
CA LEU A 25 2.98 4.70 20.59
C LEU A 25 3.85 3.69 19.82
N GLU A 26 5.08 4.05 19.45
CA GLU A 26 5.96 3.24 18.60
C GLU A 26 6.23 1.85 19.17
N HIS A 27 6.20 1.70 20.50
CA HIS A 27 6.41 0.43 21.18
C HIS A 27 5.13 -0.39 21.41
N SER A 28 3.97 0.16 21.11
CA SER A 28 2.67 -0.46 21.40
C SER A 28 1.77 -0.58 20.16
N VAL A 29 2.20 -0.10 19.01
CA VAL A 29 1.43 -0.19 17.76
C VAL A 29 2.24 -0.89 16.70
N ALA A 30 1.65 -1.91 16.07
CA ALA A 30 2.24 -2.60 14.93
C ALA A 30 1.75 -1.97 13.62
N PRO A 31 2.65 -1.39 12.82
CA PRO A 31 2.30 -0.89 11.50
C PRO A 31 2.02 -2.04 10.53
N LEU A 32 1.14 -1.79 9.57
CA LEU A 32 0.67 -2.85 8.69
C LEU A 32 1.68 -3.21 7.60
N CYS A 33 2.24 -2.23 6.90
CA CYS A 33 3.11 -2.46 5.75
C CYS A 33 4.32 -3.36 6.05
N SER A 34 4.94 -3.20 7.22
CA SER A 34 6.07 -4.03 7.64
C SER A 34 5.69 -5.50 7.79
N SER A 35 4.52 -5.78 8.39
CA SER A 35 4.00 -7.14 8.55
C SER A 35 3.64 -7.76 7.19
N VAL A 36 3.05 -6.97 6.30
CA VAL A 36 2.73 -7.39 4.92
C VAL A 36 4.00 -7.72 4.13
N HIS A 37 5.02 -6.88 4.21
CA HIS A 37 6.29 -7.16 3.53
C HIS A 37 7.02 -8.38 4.12
N LEU A 38 6.90 -8.63 5.42
CA LEU A 38 7.43 -9.86 6.03
C LEU A 38 6.79 -11.10 5.40
N VAL A 39 5.45 -11.12 5.25
CA VAL A 39 4.76 -12.23 4.58
C VAL A 39 5.25 -12.41 3.13
N ARG A 40 5.42 -11.31 2.39
CA ARG A 40 5.92 -11.37 1.01
C ARG A 40 7.33 -11.93 0.94
N ILE A 41 8.23 -11.45 1.81
CA ILE A 41 9.61 -11.93 1.89
C ILE A 41 9.64 -13.42 2.25
N ALA A 42 8.86 -13.85 3.24
CA ALA A 42 8.78 -15.25 3.63
C ALA A 42 8.29 -16.14 2.47
N LYS A 43 7.25 -15.73 1.74
CA LYS A 43 6.79 -16.45 0.53
C LYS A 43 7.87 -16.54 -0.56
N PHE A 44 8.63 -15.46 -0.76
CA PHE A 44 9.70 -15.42 -1.74
C PHE A 44 10.88 -16.31 -1.31
N MET A 45 11.28 -16.23 -0.04
CA MET A 45 12.36 -17.07 0.53
C MET A 45 11.99 -18.55 0.51
N LYS A 46 10.71 -18.87 0.76
CA LYS A 46 10.20 -20.24 0.59
C LYS A 46 10.43 -20.76 -0.83
N ALA A 47 10.07 -19.97 -1.85
CA ALA A 47 10.25 -20.37 -3.25
C ALA A 47 11.74 -20.55 -3.60
N ILE A 48 12.64 -19.72 -3.06
CA ILE A 48 14.10 -19.88 -3.23
C ILE A 48 14.56 -21.17 -2.54
N ALA A 49 14.13 -21.43 -1.32
CA ALA A 49 14.49 -22.64 -0.58
C ALA A 49 14.00 -23.91 -1.29
N GLU A 50 12.80 -23.91 -1.86
CA GLU A 50 12.29 -24.98 -2.73
C GLU A 50 13.21 -25.23 -3.94
N TYR A 51 13.61 -24.17 -4.63
CA TYR A 51 14.48 -24.27 -5.80
C TYR A 51 15.85 -24.88 -5.47
N PHE A 52 16.40 -24.57 -4.29
CA PHE A 52 17.71 -25.10 -3.84
C PHE A 52 17.59 -26.42 -3.04
N GLY A 53 16.41 -26.91 -2.71
CA GLY A 53 16.19 -28.14 -1.97
C GLY A 53 16.46 -28.02 -0.47
N TYR A 54 16.29 -26.84 0.13
CA TYR A 54 16.45 -26.59 1.56
C TYR A 54 15.13 -26.84 2.30
N GLU A 55 14.80 -28.12 2.52
CA GLU A 55 13.48 -28.53 3.06
C GLU A 55 13.12 -27.89 4.41
N GLN A 56 14.09 -27.73 5.32
CA GLN A 56 13.84 -27.10 6.63
C GLN A 56 13.46 -25.62 6.47
N ASP A 57 14.14 -24.91 5.59
CA ASP A 57 13.88 -23.50 5.33
C ASP A 57 12.52 -23.30 4.62
N VAL A 58 12.13 -24.24 3.73
CA VAL A 58 10.80 -24.24 3.10
C VAL A 58 9.70 -24.25 4.17
N GLN A 59 9.81 -25.15 5.15
CA GLN A 59 8.82 -25.24 6.23
C GLN A 59 8.86 -24.00 7.12
N GLN A 60 10.02 -23.53 7.51
CA GLN A 60 10.19 -22.34 8.33
C GLN A 60 9.51 -21.12 7.69
N TYR A 61 9.83 -20.83 6.41
CA TYR A 61 9.25 -19.68 5.72
C TYR A 61 7.76 -19.84 5.45
N ALA A 62 7.27 -21.06 5.27
CA ALA A 62 5.84 -21.32 5.15
C ALA A 62 5.09 -20.98 6.47
N ASP A 63 5.67 -21.41 7.60
CA ASP A 63 5.11 -21.16 8.93
C ASP A 63 5.15 -19.65 9.27
N ASP A 64 6.26 -18.96 8.99
CA ASP A 64 6.40 -17.51 9.18
C ASP A 64 5.33 -16.75 8.38
N ALA A 65 5.19 -17.07 7.08
CA ALA A 65 4.19 -16.44 6.22
C ALA A 65 2.75 -16.68 6.73
N LYS A 66 2.47 -17.89 7.18
CA LYS A 66 1.16 -18.25 7.72
C LYS A 66 0.87 -17.54 9.03
N GLN A 67 1.80 -17.59 9.99
CA GLN A 67 1.61 -17.00 11.30
C GLN A 67 1.36 -15.49 11.21
N VAL A 68 2.17 -14.78 10.44
CA VAL A 68 2.00 -13.32 10.29
C VAL A 68 0.76 -13.00 9.45
N GLY A 69 0.48 -13.78 8.40
CA GLY A 69 -0.73 -13.62 7.59
C GLY A 69 -2.01 -13.80 8.41
N ASP A 70 -2.07 -14.85 9.22
CA ASP A 70 -3.21 -15.10 10.14
C ASP A 70 -3.37 -13.95 11.15
N ALA A 71 -2.27 -13.42 11.69
CA ALA A 71 -2.31 -12.29 12.61
C ALA A 71 -2.86 -11.02 11.95
N ILE A 72 -2.45 -10.72 10.71
CA ILE A 72 -2.99 -9.59 9.94
C ILE A 72 -4.51 -9.73 9.78
N VAL A 73 -4.97 -10.89 9.29
CA VAL A 73 -6.40 -11.13 9.02
C VAL A 73 -7.25 -11.05 10.27
N ASN A 74 -6.75 -11.61 11.40
CA ASN A 74 -7.52 -11.75 12.62
C ASN A 74 -7.52 -10.49 13.51
N HIS A 75 -6.49 -9.64 13.41
CA HIS A 75 -6.30 -8.53 14.35
C HIS A 75 -6.28 -7.15 13.72
N ALA A 76 -5.93 -7.04 12.44
CA ALA A 76 -5.83 -5.74 11.77
C ALA A 76 -7.09 -5.36 10.97
N TRP A 77 -7.99 -6.31 10.68
CA TRP A 77 -9.20 -6.01 9.92
C TRP A 77 -10.18 -5.17 10.72
N ASP A 78 -10.60 -4.05 10.13
CA ASP A 78 -11.65 -3.19 10.67
C ASP A 78 -12.95 -3.38 9.89
N GLU A 79 -13.87 -4.09 10.50
CA GLU A 79 -15.16 -4.41 9.89
C GLU A 79 -16.01 -3.16 9.59
N GLU A 80 -15.85 -2.10 10.38
CA GLU A 80 -16.59 -0.86 10.21
C GLU A 80 -16.15 -0.11 8.94
N SER A 81 -14.86 0.14 8.80
CA SER A 81 -14.31 0.88 7.66
C SER A 81 -14.08 0.03 6.42
N GLY A 82 -13.91 -1.29 6.56
CA GLY A 82 -13.54 -2.17 5.45
C GLY A 82 -12.07 -2.04 5.01
N TYR A 83 -11.21 -1.54 5.88
CA TYR A 83 -9.77 -1.44 5.71
C TYR A 83 -9.03 -2.23 6.79
N PHE A 84 -7.76 -2.51 6.57
CA PHE A 84 -6.88 -2.98 7.63
C PHE A 84 -6.27 -1.79 8.37
N GLY A 85 -6.25 -1.85 9.71
CA GLY A 85 -5.70 -0.82 10.58
C GLY A 85 -4.35 -1.20 11.18
N TYR A 86 -3.69 -0.25 11.83
CA TYR A 86 -2.53 -0.49 12.67
C TYR A 86 -2.97 -1.09 13.99
N VAL A 87 -2.38 -2.22 14.38
CA VAL A 87 -2.80 -2.95 15.58
C VAL A 87 -2.18 -2.35 16.83
N VAL A 88 -3.03 -1.93 17.75
CA VAL A 88 -2.63 -1.49 19.09
C VAL A 88 -2.49 -2.70 19.99
N HIS A 89 -1.39 -2.77 20.75
CA HIS A 89 -1.12 -3.82 21.74
C HIS A 89 -1.24 -3.26 23.17
N ASP A 90 -1.79 -4.09 24.04
CA ASP A 90 -1.83 -3.78 25.48
C ASP A 90 -0.46 -3.99 26.17
N GLY A 91 -0.41 -3.72 27.48
CA GLY A 91 0.82 -3.88 28.25
C GLY A 91 1.37 -5.33 28.33
N ASN A 92 0.59 -6.33 27.90
CA ASN A 92 1.00 -7.73 27.80
C ASN A 92 1.28 -8.15 26.35
N LEU A 93 1.32 -7.19 25.42
CA LEU A 93 1.56 -7.39 23.98
C LEU A 93 0.43 -8.15 23.24
N TYR A 94 -0.77 -8.22 23.82
CA TYR A 94 -1.95 -8.75 23.10
C TYR A 94 -2.58 -7.65 22.25
N ALA A 95 -3.14 -8.06 21.09
CA ALA A 95 -3.89 -7.15 20.24
C ALA A 95 -5.13 -6.61 21.00
N ALA A 96 -5.23 -5.31 21.14
CA ALA A 96 -6.29 -4.61 21.88
C ALA A 96 -7.24 -3.81 20.97
N GLY A 97 -6.98 -3.79 19.67
CA GLY A 97 -7.76 -3.07 18.67
C GLY A 97 -6.88 -2.44 17.61
N ILE A 98 -7.43 -1.46 16.88
CA ILE A 98 -6.70 -0.72 15.86
C ILE A 98 -6.57 0.77 16.24
N LEU A 99 -5.57 1.42 15.68
CA LEU A 99 -5.34 2.86 15.85
C LEU A 99 -6.48 3.65 15.19
N ARG A 100 -7.14 4.50 15.98
CA ARG A 100 -8.28 5.32 15.54
C ARG A 100 -8.06 6.80 15.85
N THR A 101 -8.73 7.65 15.06
CA THR A 101 -8.85 9.08 15.35
C THR A 101 -9.64 9.32 16.64
N GLU A 102 -9.64 10.55 17.14
CA GLU A 102 -10.50 10.95 18.26
C GLU A 102 -11.99 10.77 17.98
N THR A 103 -12.39 10.80 16.72
CA THR A 103 -13.76 10.55 16.26
C THR A 103 -14.08 9.08 16.03
N GLY A 104 -13.12 8.18 16.25
CA GLY A 104 -13.28 6.73 16.08
C GLY A 104 -12.99 6.21 14.68
N GLU A 105 -12.60 7.07 13.73
CA GLU A 105 -12.26 6.65 12.37
C GLU A 105 -10.94 5.86 12.34
N ASN A 106 -10.86 4.82 11.52
CA ASN A 106 -9.62 4.08 11.27
C ASN A 106 -8.57 5.00 10.65
N TYR A 107 -7.39 5.14 11.27
CA TYR A 107 -6.30 5.99 10.76
C TYR A 107 -5.63 5.45 9.50
N ASN A 108 -5.96 4.24 9.05
CA ASN A 108 -5.30 3.57 7.94
C ASN A 108 -6.21 3.37 6.71
N LYS A 109 -7.15 4.28 6.47
CA LYS A 109 -7.93 4.33 5.23
C LYS A 109 -7.05 4.89 4.11
N GLY A 110 -6.34 4.02 3.42
CA GLY A 110 -5.40 4.40 2.37
C GLY A 110 -4.62 3.23 1.82
N VAL A 111 -3.54 3.54 1.08
CA VAL A 111 -2.72 2.52 0.40
C VAL A 111 -2.12 1.49 1.37
N ASP A 112 -1.77 1.87 2.58
CA ASP A 112 -1.26 0.91 3.57
C ASP A 112 -2.39 -0.02 4.06
N GLY A 113 -3.60 0.50 4.26
CA GLY A 113 -4.77 -0.28 4.67
C GLY A 113 -5.25 -1.31 3.64
N VAL A 114 -4.80 -1.21 2.38
CA VAL A 114 -5.08 -2.19 1.32
C VAL A 114 -3.89 -3.11 1.01
N THR A 115 -2.73 -2.90 1.65
CA THR A 115 -1.51 -3.70 1.38
C THR A 115 -1.63 -5.20 1.62
N PRO A 116 -2.52 -5.74 2.49
CA PRO A 116 -2.70 -7.19 2.61
C PRO A 116 -3.09 -7.89 1.30
N LEU A 117 -3.70 -7.17 0.33
CA LEU A 117 -3.88 -7.66 -1.04
C LEU A 117 -2.54 -8.00 -1.70
N ILE A 118 -1.50 -7.18 -1.45
CA ILE A 118 -0.16 -7.35 -2.02
C ILE A 118 0.51 -8.63 -1.50
N ALA A 119 0.22 -9.02 -0.27
CA ALA A 119 0.72 -10.26 0.32
C ALA A 119 -0.16 -11.47 -0.01
N GLY A 120 -1.36 -11.26 -0.56
CA GLY A 120 -2.32 -12.32 -0.86
C GLY A 120 -2.73 -13.09 0.40
N VAL A 121 -3.10 -12.35 1.47
CA VAL A 121 -3.55 -12.94 2.75
C VAL A 121 -5.02 -12.62 3.07
N THR A 122 -5.65 -11.78 2.26
CA THR A 122 -7.05 -11.38 2.47
C THR A 122 -8.04 -12.51 2.21
N THR A 123 -9.13 -12.54 2.98
CA THR A 123 -10.28 -13.42 2.65
C THR A 123 -11.01 -12.91 1.40
N PRO A 124 -11.85 -13.73 0.75
CA PRO A 124 -12.66 -13.28 -0.38
C PRO A 124 -13.52 -12.06 -0.06
N GLU A 125 -14.14 -12.01 1.12
CA GLU A 125 -14.98 -10.92 1.59
C GLU A 125 -14.17 -9.64 1.79
N GLN A 126 -13.02 -9.74 2.45
CA GLN A 126 -12.09 -8.61 2.64
C GLN A 126 -11.59 -8.10 1.29
N THR A 127 -11.23 -9.00 0.38
CA THR A 127 -10.81 -8.66 -1.00
C THR A 127 -11.88 -7.84 -1.71
N GLN A 128 -13.13 -8.28 -1.67
CA GLN A 128 -14.24 -7.57 -2.33
C GLN A 128 -14.45 -6.17 -1.75
N ARG A 129 -14.38 -6.00 -0.43
CA ARG A 129 -14.51 -4.69 0.21
C ARG A 129 -13.35 -3.76 -0.16
N LEU A 130 -12.12 -4.25 -0.13
CA LEU A 130 -10.94 -3.47 -0.55
C LEU A 130 -10.99 -3.07 -2.02
N LEU A 131 -11.50 -3.95 -2.90
CA LEU A 131 -11.70 -3.64 -4.31
C LEU A 131 -12.76 -2.55 -4.50
N ALA A 132 -13.82 -2.53 -3.70
CA ALA A 132 -14.81 -1.47 -3.75
C ALA A 132 -14.16 -0.11 -3.44
N HIS A 133 -13.33 -0.01 -2.40
CA HIS A 133 -12.58 1.21 -2.08
C HIS A 133 -11.58 1.58 -3.19
N LEU A 134 -10.83 0.61 -3.71
CA LEU A 134 -9.83 0.84 -4.76
C LEU A 134 -10.42 1.31 -6.08
N THR A 135 -11.67 0.96 -6.38
CA THR A 135 -12.35 1.34 -7.65
C THR A 135 -13.25 2.56 -7.53
N SER A 136 -13.53 3.00 -6.32
CA SER A 136 -14.40 4.15 -6.02
C SER A 136 -13.68 5.48 -6.28
N GLN A 137 -14.31 6.32 -7.12
CA GLN A 137 -13.80 7.67 -7.40
C GLN A 137 -14.01 8.66 -6.24
N GLN A 138 -14.85 8.33 -5.28
CA GLN A 138 -15.07 9.10 -4.06
C GLN A 138 -14.11 8.71 -2.94
N GLU A 139 -13.37 7.62 -3.12
CA GLU A 139 -12.46 7.07 -2.13
C GLU A 139 -11.02 7.05 -2.67
N LEU A 140 -10.52 5.89 -3.14
CA LEU A 140 -9.11 5.79 -3.51
C LEU A 140 -8.79 6.11 -4.97
N PHE A 141 -9.71 5.88 -5.93
CA PHE A 141 -9.39 6.00 -7.35
C PHE A 141 -9.61 7.42 -7.87
N THR A 142 -8.54 8.18 -8.02
CA THR A 142 -8.57 9.55 -8.56
C THR A 142 -8.37 9.58 -10.09
N PRO A 143 -8.53 10.72 -10.77
CA PRO A 143 -8.23 10.86 -12.20
C PRO A 143 -6.81 10.48 -12.59
N VAL A 144 -5.85 10.55 -11.65
CA VAL A 144 -4.41 10.30 -11.89
C VAL A 144 -3.88 9.03 -11.24
N GLY A 145 -4.72 8.25 -10.61
CA GLY A 145 -4.37 6.96 -9.99
C GLY A 145 -4.93 6.78 -8.58
N ILE A 146 -4.44 5.79 -7.88
CA ILE A 146 -4.87 5.48 -6.51
C ILE A 146 -4.16 6.42 -5.54
N SER A 147 -4.93 7.26 -4.82
CA SER A 147 -4.41 8.16 -3.78
C SER A 147 -3.83 7.40 -2.60
N THR A 148 -2.86 7.99 -1.91
CA THR A 148 -2.27 7.38 -0.72
C THR A 148 -3.24 7.30 0.44
N VAL A 149 -4.19 8.21 0.54
CA VAL A 149 -5.25 8.25 1.55
C VAL A 149 -6.60 8.33 0.86
N ASP A 150 -7.59 7.66 1.42
CA ASP A 150 -8.99 7.72 1.00
C ASP A 150 -9.51 9.16 1.08
N GLN A 151 -10.05 9.67 -0.04
CA GLN A 151 -10.55 11.05 -0.15
C GLN A 151 -11.71 11.33 0.83
N SER A 152 -12.39 10.30 1.32
CA SER A 152 -13.45 10.41 2.33
C SER A 152 -12.94 10.48 3.77
N ALA A 153 -11.65 10.22 4.00
CA ALA A 153 -11.07 10.23 5.35
C ALA A 153 -10.92 11.67 5.87
N GLY A 154 -11.24 11.88 7.14
CA GLY A 154 -11.16 13.19 7.78
C GLY A 154 -9.73 13.79 7.87
N TYR A 155 -8.72 12.98 7.59
CA TYR A 155 -7.30 13.36 7.58
C TYR A 155 -6.69 13.38 6.15
N TYR A 156 -7.51 13.24 5.10
CA TYR A 156 -7.09 13.40 3.71
C TYR A 156 -6.69 14.84 3.40
N TYR A 157 -5.64 14.99 2.60
CA TYR A 157 -5.20 16.29 2.10
C TYR A 157 -4.76 16.20 0.65
N ASP A 158 -5.52 16.80 -0.28
CA ASP A 158 -5.36 16.71 -1.74
C ASP A 158 -4.00 17.19 -2.27
N ASN A 159 -3.37 18.16 -1.62
CA ASN A 159 -2.01 18.63 -1.90
C ASN A 159 -0.96 17.99 -0.97
N GLY A 160 -1.30 16.90 -0.32
CA GLY A 160 -0.42 16.21 0.62
C GLY A 160 0.72 15.45 -0.07
N TYR A 161 1.70 15.05 0.71
CA TYR A 161 2.81 14.23 0.27
C TYR A 161 2.40 12.75 0.31
N TRP A 162 2.50 12.07 1.46
CA TRP A 162 1.95 10.71 1.65
C TRP A 162 0.56 10.67 2.28
N ASN A 163 -0.06 11.83 2.45
CA ASN A 163 -1.42 11.96 2.99
C ASN A 163 -2.47 12.39 1.95
N GLY A 164 -2.17 12.19 0.66
CA GLY A 164 -3.11 12.47 -0.42
C GLY A 164 -2.62 12.11 -1.82
N SER A 165 -1.42 12.51 -2.21
CA SER A 165 -0.91 12.35 -3.58
C SER A 165 -0.78 10.89 -4.05
N VAL A 166 -0.61 10.69 -5.35
CA VAL A 166 -0.43 9.38 -5.98
C VAL A 166 1.05 9.05 -6.11
N TRP A 167 1.43 7.86 -5.65
CA TRP A 167 2.81 7.37 -5.67
C TRP A 167 2.94 6.12 -6.54
N LEU A 168 3.79 6.16 -7.54
CA LEU A 168 3.93 5.07 -8.53
C LEU A 168 4.35 3.73 -7.96
N PRO A 169 5.19 3.61 -6.91
CA PRO A 169 5.50 2.32 -6.30
C PRO A 169 4.25 1.57 -5.80
N TYR A 170 3.31 2.27 -5.15
CA TYR A 170 2.07 1.65 -4.69
C TYR A 170 1.12 1.34 -5.84
N GLN A 171 1.09 2.16 -6.89
CA GLN A 171 0.38 1.81 -8.13
C GLN A 171 0.91 0.50 -8.70
N TYR A 172 2.24 0.30 -8.70
CA TYR A 172 2.86 -0.92 -9.19
C TYR A 172 2.51 -2.14 -8.35
N PHE A 173 2.60 -2.04 -7.03
CA PHE A 173 2.24 -3.15 -6.15
C PHE A 173 0.76 -3.54 -6.29
N LEU A 174 -0.13 -2.57 -6.35
CA LEU A 174 -1.56 -2.80 -6.53
C LEU A 174 -1.86 -3.36 -7.93
N TRP A 175 -1.26 -2.81 -8.98
CA TRP A 175 -1.34 -3.36 -10.34
C TRP A 175 -0.95 -4.84 -10.37
N LYS A 176 0.19 -5.19 -9.79
CA LYS A 176 0.65 -6.59 -9.72
C LYS A 176 -0.32 -7.47 -8.95
N SER A 177 -0.85 -6.98 -7.84
CA SER A 177 -1.83 -7.70 -7.04
C SER A 177 -3.13 -7.94 -7.80
N MET A 178 -3.59 -6.98 -8.58
CA MET A 178 -4.78 -7.13 -9.41
C MET A 178 -4.58 -8.20 -10.49
N LEU A 179 -3.40 -8.30 -11.10
CA LEU A 179 -3.07 -9.40 -12.02
C LEU A 179 -3.10 -10.75 -11.29
N ASP A 180 -2.50 -10.85 -10.12
CA ASP A 180 -2.45 -12.10 -9.35
C ASP A 180 -3.83 -12.57 -8.88
N LEU A 181 -4.74 -11.64 -8.63
CA LEU A 181 -6.13 -11.90 -8.23
C LEU A 181 -7.09 -12.08 -9.42
N GLY A 182 -6.61 -11.94 -10.68
CA GLY A 182 -7.42 -12.11 -11.88
C GLY A 182 -8.22 -10.88 -12.32
N TYR A 183 -7.97 -9.71 -11.72
CA TYR A 183 -8.62 -8.43 -12.07
C TYR A 183 -7.83 -7.66 -13.14
N GLY A 184 -7.56 -8.30 -14.28
CA GLY A 184 -6.72 -7.76 -15.34
C GLY A 184 -7.17 -6.42 -15.91
N GLU A 185 -8.48 -6.21 -16.05
CA GLU A 185 -9.03 -4.93 -16.54
C GLU A 185 -8.73 -3.78 -15.59
N PHE A 186 -8.82 -4.01 -14.28
CA PHE A 186 -8.49 -2.98 -13.29
C PHE A 186 -6.99 -2.74 -13.21
N ALA A 187 -6.17 -3.79 -13.34
CA ALA A 187 -4.72 -3.65 -13.46
C ALA A 187 -4.35 -2.78 -14.68
N GLU A 188 -4.94 -3.04 -15.84
CA GLU A 188 -4.73 -2.21 -17.03
C GLU A 188 -5.14 -0.76 -16.81
N LYS A 189 -6.27 -0.53 -16.13
CA LYS A 189 -6.74 0.82 -15.78
C LYS A 189 -5.73 1.56 -14.91
N ILE A 190 -5.19 0.93 -13.86
CA ILE A 190 -4.13 1.52 -13.00
C ILE A 190 -2.92 1.94 -13.86
N ALA A 191 -2.41 1.04 -14.67
CA ALA A 191 -1.24 1.29 -15.52
C ALA A 191 -1.47 2.41 -16.53
N LYS A 192 -2.59 2.37 -17.24
CA LYS A 192 -2.93 3.38 -18.26
C LYS A 192 -3.17 4.76 -17.67
N THR A 193 -3.78 4.84 -16.49
CA THR A 193 -3.98 6.11 -15.77
C THR A 193 -2.64 6.75 -15.41
N ALA A 194 -1.70 5.98 -14.86
CA ALA A 194 -0.36 6.47 -14.54
C ALA A 194 0.43 6.88 -15.79
N LEU A 195 0.35 6.10 -16.88
CA LEU A 195 1.01 6.43 -18.14
C LEU A 195 0.41 7.69 -18.79
N HIS A 196 -0.91 7.88 -18.68
CA HIS A 196 -1.54 9.10 -19.16
C HIS A 196 -1.05 10.33 -18.38
N ALA A 197 -1.04 10.29 -17.06
CA ALA A 197 -0.51 11.37 -16.22
C ALA A 197 0.96 11.68 -16.59
N TRP A 198 1.77 10.65 -16.74
CA TRP A 198 3.16 10.82 -17.17
C TRP A 198 3.30 11.47 -18.57
N SER A 199 2.44 11.12 -19.53
CA SER A 199 2.48 11.67 -20.88
C SER A 199 2.29 13.19 -20.89
N GLN A 200 1.53 13.72 -19.94
CA GLN A 200 1.36 15.19 -19.78
C GLN A 200 2.66 15.88 -19.36
N GLU A 201 3.54 15.17 -18.63
CA GLU A 201 4.83 15.71 -18.19
C GLU A 201 5.89 15.67 -19.29
N THR A 202 5.92 14.65 -20.13
CA THR A 202 6.92 14.50 -21.20
C THR A 202 6.82 15.60 -22.25
N ASP A 203 5.64 16.16 -22.46
CA ASP A 203 5.43 17.28 -23.39
C ASP A 203 6.13 18.57 -22.92
N PHE A 204 6.48 18.67 -21.64
CA PHE A 204 7.11 19.86 -21.06
C PHE A 204 8.57 19.67 -20.66
N SER A 205 8.92 18.56 -20.03
CA SER A 205 10.19 18.50 -19.30
C SER A 205 10.88 17.13 -19.30
N TYR A 206 10.29 16.08 -19.81
CA TYR A 206 10.81 14.70 -19.74
C TYR A 206 11.09 14.22 -18.31
N ASN A 207 10.33 14.72 -17.33
CA ASN A 207 10.62 14.51 -15.92
C ASN A 207 10.15 13.13 -15.43
N THR A 208 10.95 12.57 -14.54
CA THR A 208 10.58 11.43 -13.71
C THR A 208 10.24 11.96 -12.32
N PHE A 209 9.02 12.41 -12.15
CA PHE A 209 8.55 13.06 -10.93
C PHE A 209 8.53 12.11 -9.72
N GLU A 210 8.50 12.67 -8.53
CA GLU A 210 8.43 11.94 -7.28
C GLU A 210 7.04 11.38 -7.00
N LEU A 211 6.00 12.20 -7.23
CA LEU A 211 4.59 11.86 -7.05
C LEU A 211 3.73 12.55 -8.12
N ILE A 212 2.44 12.20 -8.16
CA ILE A 212 1.44 12.91 -8.97
C ILE A 212 0.48 13.61 -8.02
N GLN A 213 0.34 14.93 -8.17
CA GLN A 213 -0.61 15.73 -7.41
C GLN A 213 -2.02 15.57 -8.01
N ILE A 214 -3.02 15.36 -7.17
CA ILE A 214 -4.39 15.07 -7.62
C ILE A 214 -5.06 16.34 -8.16
N GLU A 215 -4.94 17.47 -7.47
CA GLU A 215 -5.58 18.73 -7.86
C GLU A 215 -5.07 19.26 -9.19
N SER A 216 -3.78 19.25 -9.41
CA SER A 216 -3.16 19.75 -10.66
C SER A 216 -3.13 18.70 -11.78
N GLU A 217 -3.36 17.44 -11.47
CA GLU A 217 -3.18 16.27 -12.33
C GLU A 217 -1.75 16.16 -12.92
N ARG A 218 -0.76 16.77 -12.28
CA ARG A 218 0.61 16.91 -12.75
C ARG A 218 1.60 16.24 -11.80
N GLY A 219 2.77 15.88 -12.36
CA GLY A 219 3.92 15.51 -11.57
C GLY A 219 4.34 16.62 -10.62
N GLY A 220 4.75 16.25 -9.41
CA GLY A 220 5.10 17.20 -8.37
C GLY A 220 6.36 16.82 -7.61
N TRP A 221 6.80 17.76 -6.78
CA TRP A 221 7.95 17.69 -5.89
C TRP A 221 9.27 17.57 -6.66
N PHE A 222 9.99 16.46 -6.56
CA PHE A 222 11.29 16.35 -7.18
C PHE A 222 11.17 15.89 -8.65
N HIS A 223 11.93 16.55 -9.57
CA HIS A 223 11.77 16.37 -11.00
C HIS A 223 12.56 15.21 -11.62
N GLN A 224 13.43 14.55 -10.87
CA GLN A 224 14.29 13.48 -11.39
C GLN A 224 14.37 12.34 -10.36
N PHE A 225 13.25 11.64 -10.16
CA PHE A 225 13.14 10.54 -9.22
C PHE A 225 12.92 9.21 -9.96
N SER A 226 13.87 8.85 -10.84
CA SER A 226 13.75 7.72 -11.75
C SER A 226 13.48 6.37 -11.06
N GLY A 227 13.97 6.18 -9.84
CA GLY A 227 13.71 4.98 -9.05
C GLY A 227 12.22 4.75 -8.79
N LEU A 228 11.50 5.79 -8.40
CA LEU A 228 10.06 5.72 -8.13
C LEU A 228 9.21 5.68 -9.41
N SER A 229 9.72 6.24 -10.51
CA SER A 229 9.03 6.27 -11.80
C SER A 229 9.29 5.04 -12.68
N SER A 230 10.16 4.12 -12.25
CA SER A 230 10.50 2.91 -13.02
C SER A 230 9.30 2.03 -13.43
N PRO A 231 8.18 1.96 -12.69
CA PRO A 231 6.98 1.23 -13.12
C PRO A 231 6.43 1.68 -14.47
N LEU A 232 6.59 2.94 -14.85
CA LEU A 232 6.15 3.47 -16.14
C LEU A 232 6.78 2.73 -17.32
N VAL A 233 8.05 2.34 -17.21
CA VAL A 233 8.75 1.57 -18.25
C VAL A 233 8.14 0.19 -18.39
N VAL A 234 7.84 -0.48 -17.27
CA VAL A 234 7.19 -1.80 -17.27
C VAL A 234 5.83 -1.72 -17.94
N TRP A 235 4.99 -0.77 -17.54
CA TRP A 235 3.65 -0.61 -18.08
C TRP A 235 3.64 -0.19 -19.55
N TYR A 236 4.55 0.69 -19.97
CA TYR A 236 4.66 1.09 -21.36
C TYR A 236 4.96 -0.13 -22.26
N HIS A 237 5.92 -0.98 -21.86
CA HIS A 237 6.23 -2.20 -22.60
C HIS A 237 5.11 -3.23 -22.54
N SER A 238 4.39 -3.34 -21.42
CA SER A 238 3.31 -4.33 -21.27
C SER A 238 2.07 -3.98 -22.09
N TYR A 239 1.73 -2.71 -22.23
CA TYR A 239 0.44 -2.30 -22.80
C TYR A 239 0.53 -1.54 -24.13
N TYR A 240 1.64 -0.87 -24.42
CA TYR A 240 1.78 -0.07 -25.65
C TYR A 240 2.84 -0.60 -26.60
N LYS A 241 3.79 -1.35 -26.14
CA LYS A 241 4.83 -1.95 -26.96
C LYS A 241 5.08 -3.41 -26.53
N PRO A 242 4.08 -4.28 -26.60
CA PRO A 242 4.31 -5.70 -26.39
C PRO A 242 5.30 -6.20 -27.44
N GLY A 243 6.40 -6.81 -27.00
CA GLY A 243 7.55 -7.24 -27.80
C GLY A 243 7.24 -8.28 -28.84
#